data_eb3359195b6eb8b49393f50a5611e8a1
#
_entry.id   eb3359195b6eb8b49393f50a5611e8a1
#
_cell.length_a   1.000
_cell.length_b   1.000
_cell.length_c   1.000
_cell.angle_alpha   90.00
_cell.angle_beta   90.00
_cell.angle_gamma   90.00
#
_symmetry.space_group_name_H-M   'P 1'
#
loop_
_entity.id
_entity.type
_entity.pdbx_description
1 polymer ?
#
loop_
_entity_poly.entity_id
_entity_poly.type
_entity_poly.pdbx_seq_one_letter_code
_entity_poly.pdbx_strand_id
1 'polypeptide(L)'
;MSHLITVLCCLAAFVMFQMLRQRKIRRACRHITEALDNNDYTFRLSSGGILFLDKPMIGTFNTLLQHIGRKRQEIEVQSWEKLTRILTHEIMNGIAPVISLTDVFMSDRAVASSPMYEGIKAIHDTSTGLMEFVDSYRKFTSLQDSHPEQFSVQELLESVCHLSGVPSDISLNLVCDMHHSEVYADRNLFRQMIVNIVKNAVEAFAPADGSGGRIKGAMIQMYAYQYGASPLRIRISNNGSPIPDHIRQDIFIPFFSTKKKGSGIGLALCRQIMTQSGGTINLLPAGANGWVTSFIIEMPFAGKKKK
;
A
#
# COMPACT_ATOMS: atom_id res chain seq x y z
N MET A 1 -34.84 60.01 37.52
CA MET A 1 -34.10 60.20 36.26
C MET A 1 -32.88 59.23 36.12
N SER A 2 -32.08 59.07 37.15
CA SER A 2 -30.86 58.22 37.11
C SER A 2 -31.16 56.72 36.76
N HIS A 3 -32.22 56.13 37.35
CA HIS A 3 -32.59 54.71 37.07
C HIS A 3 -33.11 54.52 35.67
N LEU A 4 -33.75 55.44 35.03
CA LEU A 4 -34.24 55.36 33.65
C LEU A 4 -33.08 55.40 32.67
N ILE A 5 -32.08 56.23 32.92
CA ILE A 5 -30.85 56.30 32.08
C ILE A 5 -30.07 55.05 32.20
N THR A 6 -29.90 54.45 33.38
CA THR A 6 -29.17 53.13 33.53
C THR A 6 -29.89 52.02 32.83
N VAL A 7 -31.21 51.93 32.88
CA VAL A 7 -31.98 50.91 32.15
C VAL A 7 -31.80 51.04 30.61
N LEU A 8 -31.87 52.32 30.13
CA LEU A 8 -31.68 52.57 28.69
C LEU A 8 -30.27 52.23 28.20
N CYS A 9 -29.24 52.55 29.00
CA CYS A 9 -27.85 52.15 28.69
C CYS A 9 -27.66 50.64 28.70
N CYS A 10 -28.26 49.91 29.64
CA CYS A 10 -28.20 48.42 29.65
C CYS A 10 -28.92 47.83 28.44
N LEU A 11 -30.05 48.36 28.02
CA LEU A 11 -30.79 47.92 26.83
C LEU A 11 -29.99 48.17 25.55
N ALA A 12 -29.39 49.38 25.43
CA ALA A 12 -28.53 49.72 24.29
C ALA A 12 -27.29 48.81 24.22
N ALA A 13 -26.65 48.54 25.36
CA ALA A 13 -25.50 47.59 25.43
C ALA A 13 -25.91 46.16 25.05
N PHE A 14 -27.10 45.71 25.50
CA PHE A 14 -27.64 44.40 25.14
C PHE A 14 -27.93 44.29 23.63
N VAL A 15 -28.56 45.30 23.03
CA VAL A 15 -28.85 45.34 21.59
C VAL A 15 -27.56 45.37 20.80
N MET A 16 -26.58 46.17 21.20
CA MET A 16 -25.26 46.24 20.57
C MET A 16 -24.54 44.87 20.66
N PHE A 17 -24.61 44.22 21.83
CA PHE A 17 -24.05 42.87 22.02
C PHE A 17 -24.72 41.86 21.09
N GLN A 18 -26.04 41.85 20.95
CA GLN A 18 -26.77 40.97 20.04
C GLN A 18 -26.42 41.23 18.57
N MET A 19 -26.28 42.52 18.19
CA MET A 19 -25.82 42.85 16.80
C MET A 19 -24.42 42.35 16.51
N LEU A 20 -23.47 42.51 17.43
CA LEU A 20 -22.10 42.02 17.27
C LEU A 20 -22.07 40.48 17.20
N ARG A 21 -22.88 39.82 18.03
CA ARG A 21 -23.05 38.35 17.99
C ARG A 21 -23.58 37.89 16.65
N GLN A 22 -24.64 38.49 16.13
CA GLN A 22 -25.20 38.15 14.83
C GLN A 22 -24.21 38.38 13.67
N ARG A 23 -23.43 39.47 13.71
CA ARG A 23 -22.40 39.73 12.69
C ARG A 23 -21.33 38.65 12.69
N LYS A 24 -20.89 38.15 13.85
CA LYS A 24 -19.89 37.07 13.94
C LYS A 24 -20.47 35.76 13.46
N ILE A 25 -21.71 35.41 13.81
CA ILE A 25 -22.37 34.19 13.31
C ILE A 25 -22.47 34.23 11.77
N ARG A 26 -22.91 35.34 11.17
CA ARG A 26 -23.00 35.50 9.73
C ARG A 26 -21.63 35.34 9.03
N ARG A 27 -20.56 35.86 9.63
CA ARG A 27 -19.20 35.66 9.10
C ARG A 27 -18.79 34.19 9.16
N ALA A 28 -19.01 33.54 10.29
CA ALA A 28 -18.71 32.10 10.43
C ALA A 28 -19.48 31.26 9.41
N CYS A 29 -20.78 31.51 9.23
CA CYS A 29 -21.59 30.83 8.20
C CYS A 29 -21.05 31.06 6.80
N ARG A 30 -20.61 32.28 6.45
CA ARG A 30 -20.02 32.57 5.14
C ARG A 30 -18.77 31.79 4.93
N HIS A 31 -17.82 31.78 5.87
CA HIS A 31 -16.59 31.00 5.76
C HIS A 31 -16.85 29.49 5.65
N ILE A 32 -17.88 28.99 6.32
CA ILE A 32 -18.33 27.61 6.18
C ILE A 32 -18.80 27.34 4.75
N THR A 33 -19.66 28.22 4.22
CA THR A 33 -20.18 28.05 2.85
C THR A 33 -19.05 28.12 1.84
N GLU A 34 -18.14 29.11 1.97
CA GLU A 34 -16.95 29.22 1.12
C GLU A 34 -16.05 27.97 1.18
N ALA A 35 -15.83 27.42 2.38
CA ALA A 35 -15.05 26.20 2.55
C ALA A 35 -15.73 24.98 1.88
N LEU A 36 -17.05 24.84 2.05
CA LEU A 36 -17.83 23.76 1.41
C LEU A 36 -17.84 23.89 -0.11
N ASP A 37 -18.03 25.10 -0.64
CA ASP A 37 -18.03 25.37 -2.09
C ASP A 37 -16.65 25.06 -2.73
N ASN A 38 -15.58 25.36 -1.98
CA ASN A 38 -14.21 25.04 -2.39
C ASN A 38 -13.78 23.59 -2.07
N ASN A 39 -14.69 22.75 -1.55
CA ASN A 39 -14.38 21.38 -1.11
C ASN A 39 -13.27 21.29 -0.03
N ASP A 40 -13.10 22.34 0.77
CA ASP A 40 -12.14 22.38 1.88
C ASP A 40 -12.76 21.86 3.18
N TYR A 41 -12.68 20.56 3.39
CA TYR A 41 -13.13 19.87 4.61
C TYR A 41 -12.09 19.92 5.75
N THR A 42 -10.93 20.52 5.50
CA THR A 42 -9.90 20.74 6.53
C THR A 42 -10.17 21.97 7.37
N PHE A 43 -11.04 22.87 6.87
CA PHE A 43 -11.46 24.07 7.59
C PHE A 43 -12.01 23.74 8.98
N ARG A 44 -11.62 24.53 9.96
CA ARG A 44 -12.10 24.42 11.35
C ARG A 44 -12.51 25.77 11.87
N LEU A 45 -13.68 25.82 12.50
CA LEU A 45 -14.10 26.98 13.24
C LEU A 45 -13.29 27.10 14.53
N SER A 46 -12.67 28.27 14.74
CA SER A 46 -11.95 28.56 15.98
C SER A 46 -12.92 28.86 17.10
N SER A 47 -12.73 28.29 18.27
CA SER A 47 -13.48 28.56 19.48
C SER A 47 -13.06 29.86 20.21
N GLY A 48 -12.17 30.65 19.62
CA GLY A 48 -11.64 31.87 20.20
C GLY A 48 -12.62 33.02 20.18
N GLY A 49 -13.21 33.33 21.32
CA GLY A 49 -13.74 34.68 21.60
C GLY A 49 -15.24 34.93 21.51
N ILE A 50 -16.12 33.94 21.57
CA ILE A 50 -17.54 34.17 21.77
C ILE A 50 -18.12 33.16 22.74
N LEU A 51 -18.71 33.67 23.82
CA LEU A 51 -19.50 33.02 24.88
C LEU A 51 -19.44 31.48 24.91
N PHE A 52 -19.24 30.92 26.11
CA PHE A 52 -19.20 29.52 26.48
C PHE A 52 -20.34 28.64 25.90
N LEU A 53 -21.45 29.24 25.47
CA LEU A 53 -22.61 28.59 24.89
C LEU A 53 -22.43 28.12 23.46
N ASP A 54 -21.48 28.69 22.70
CA ASP A 54 -21.26 28.33 21.29
C ASP A 54 -20.20 27.23 21.09
N LYS A 55 -19.43 26.89 22.15
CA LYS A 55 -18.39 25.86 22.09
C LYS A 55 -18.90 24.46 21.68
N PRO A 56 -20.01 23.94 22.26
CA PRO A 56 -20.54 22.65 21.88
C PRO A 56 -20.95 22.61 20.41
N MET A 57 -21.57 23.68 19.92
CA MET A 57 -22.05 23.79 18.54
C MET A 57 -20.86 23.81 17.53
N ILE A 58 -19.81 24.58 17.86
CA ILE A 58 -18.57 24.58 17.05
C ILE A 58 -17.92 23.24 17.05
N GLY A 59 -17.84 22.54 18.18
CA GLY A 59 -17.31 21.19 18.28
C GLY A 59 -18.08 20.19 17.41
N THR A 60 -19.40 20.18 17.52
CA THR A 60 -20.28 19.33 16.71
C THR A 60 -20.12 19.63 15.22
N PHE A 61 -20.04 20.91 14.85
CA PHE A 61 -19.85 21.30 13.45
C PHE A 61 -18.50 20.86 12.89
N ASN A 62 -17.42 21.07 13.63
CA ASN A 62 -16.09 20.60 13.21
C ASN A 62 -16.04 19.07 13.08
N THR A 63 -16.75 18.34 13.94
CA THR A 63 -16.89 16.88 13.83
C THR A 63 -17.66 16.49 12.58
N LEU A 64 -18.77 17.19 12.28
CA LEU A 64 -19.55 16.95 11.06
C LEU A 64 -18.73 17.18 9.78
N LEU A 65 -17.98 18.29 9.70
CA LEU A 65 -17.08 18.55 8.57
C LEU A 65 -16.05 17.44 8.39
N GLN A 66 -15.48 16.97 9.50
CA GLN A 66 -14.52 15.86 9.47
C GLN A 66 -15.17 14.57 8.96
N HIS A 67 -16.40 14.27 9.40
CA HIS A 67 -17.15 13.11 8.93
C HIS A 67 -17.49 13.22 7.43
N ILE A 68 -17.93 14.39 6.97
CA ILE A 68 -18.23 14.62 5.55
C ILE A 68 -16.97 14.44 4.70
N GLY A 69 -15.84 15.03 5.12
CA GLY A 69 -14.57 14.89 4.42
C GLY A 69 -14.11 13.43 4.31
N ARG A 70 -14.20 12.66 5.42
CA ARG A 70 -13.91 11.23 5.41
C ARG A 70 -14.83 10.44 4.48
N LYS A 71 -16.14 10.66 4.59
CA LYS A 71 -17.13 9.98 3.74
C LYS A 71 -16.92 10.25 2.27
N ARG A 72 -16.61 11.49 1.90
CA ARG A 72 -16.32 11.85 0.53
C ARG A 72 -15.05 11.15 0.02
N GLN A 73 -13.99 11.16 0.82
CA GLN A 73 -12.76 10.46 0.49
C GLN A 73 -12.99 8.94 0.33
N GLU A 74 -13.77 8.32 1.22
CA GLU A 74 -14.17 6.91 1.11
C GLU A 74 -14.92 6.64 -0.21
N ILE A 75 -15.91 7.49 -0.57
CA ILE A 75 -16.70 7.35 -1.80
C ILE A 75 -15.79 7.53 -3.04
N GLU A 76 -14.88 8.49 -3.02
CA GLU A 76 -13.97 8.76 -4.12
C GLU A 76 -13.02 7.57 -4.34
N VAL A 77 -12.45 7.03 -3.27
CA VAL A 77 -11.62 5.83 -3.30
C VAL A 77 -12.41 4.63 -3.82
N GLN A 78 -13.63 4.37 -3.31
CA GLN A 78 -14.48 3.27 -3.77
C GLN A 78 -14.87 3.41 -5.26
N SER A 79 -15.10 4.64 -5.72
CA SER A 79 -15.41 4.90 -7.13
C SER A 79 -14.22 4.61 -8.02
N TRP A 80 -13.02 5.03 -7.61
CA TRP A 80 -11.77 4.72 -8.30
C TRP A 80 -11.51 3.21 -8.36
N GLU A 81 -11.74 2.49 -7.27
CA GLU A 81 -11.58 1.04 -7.23
C GLU A 81 -12.56 0.32 -8.17
N LYS A 82 -13.82 0.74 -8.15
CA LYS A 82 -14.82 0.17 -9.05
C LYS A 82 -14.46 0.41 -10.51
N LEU A 83 -14.04 1.64 -10.86
CA LEU A 83 -13.58 1.97 -12.21
C LEU A 83 -12.34 1.13 -12.59
N THR A 84 -11.37 1.03 -11.70
CA THR A 84 -10.17 0.23 -11.93
C THR A 84 -10.50 -1.23 -12.15
N ARG A 85 -11.42 -1.80 -11.35
CA ARG A 85 -11.85 -3.21 -11.51
C ARG A 85 -12.50 -3.44 -12.86
N ILE A 86 -13.39 -2.54 -13.31
CA ILE A 86 -14.04 -2.63 -14.60
C ILE A 86 -13.02 -2.50 -15.74
N LEU A 87 -12.17 -1.47 -15.72
CA LEU A 87 -11.15 -1.26 -16.73
C LEU A 87 -10.18 -2.43 -16.84
N THR A 88 -9.73 -2.96 -15.69
CA THR A 88 -8.86 -4.13 -15.65
C THR A 88 -9.51 -5.34 -16.32
N HIS A 89 -10.78 -5.61 -16.01
CA HIS A 89 -11.52 -6.71 -16.60
C HIS A 89 -11.67 -6.56 -18.12
N GLU A 90 -12.03 -5.37 -18.60
CA GLU A 90 -12.17 -5.09 -20.03
C GLU A 90 -10.84 -5.19 -20.79
N ILE A 91 -9.74 -4.67 -20.18
CA ILE A 91 -8.40 -4.80 -20.76
C ILE A 91 -7.98 -6.27 -20.85
N MET A 92 -8.18 -7.06 -19.78
CA MET A 92 -7.86 -8.49 -19.77
C MET A 92 -8.66 -9.26 -20.84
N ASN A 93 -9.94 -8.95 -20.97
CA ASN A 93 -10.81 -9.56 -21.99
C ASN A 93 -10.39 -9.21 -23.43
N GLY A 94 -9.85 -8.00 -23.64
CA GLY A 94 -9.35 -7.58 -24.95
C GLY A 94 -7.98 -8.16 -25.30
N ILE A 95 -7.13 -8.40 -24.31
CA ILE A 95 -5.76 -8.92 -24.53
C ILE A 95 -5.73 -10.44 -24.63
N ALA A 96 -6.56 -11.16 -23.86
CA ALA A 96 -6.54 -12.62 -23.85
C ALA A 96 -6.68 -13.28 -25.26
N PRO A 97 -7.58 -12.78 -26.14
CA PRO A 97 -7.66 -13.26 -27.51
C PRO A 97 -6.37 -13.04 -28.34
N VAL A 98 -5.69 -11.89 -28.12
CA VAL A 98 -4.44 -11.57 -28.82
C VAL A 98 -3.35 -12.58 -28.45
N ILE A 99 -3.22 -12.88 -27.14
CA ILE A 99 -2.27 -13.90 -26.66
C ILE A 99 -2.63 -15.26 -27.27
N SER A 100 -3.90 -15.69 -27.21
CA SER A 100 -4.33 -16.98 -27.75
C SER A 100 -4.08 -17.10 -29.26
N LEU A 101 -4.34 -16.04 -30.03
CA LEU A 101 -4.08 -16.04 -31.47
C LEU A 101 -2.57 -16.09 -31.77
N THR A 102 -1.77 -15.35 -31.04
CA THR A 102 -0.30 -15.39 -31.22
C THR A 102 0.28 -16.71 -30.82
N ASP A 103 -0.23 -17.38 -29.77
CA ASP A 103 0.15 -18.75 -29.39
C ASP A 103 -0.11 -19.76 -30.54
N VAL A 104 -1.32 -19.69 -31.15
CA VAL A 104 -1.68 -20.54 -32.29
C VAL A 104 -0.73 -20.29 -33.45
N PHE A 105 -0.47 -19.03 -33.81
CA PHE A 105 0.45 -18.71 -34.90
C PHE A 105 1.89 -19.16 -34.62
N MET A 106 2.38 -19.01 -33.39
CA MET A 106 3.72 -19.42 -33.01
C MET A 106 3.89 -20.94 -33.00
N SER A 107 2.81 -21.71 -32.81
CA SER A 107 2.80 -23.15 -32.86
C SER A 107 2.75 -23.73 -34.30
N ASP A 108 2.42 -22.92 -35.31
CA ASP A 108 2.39 -23.31 -36.71
C ASP A 108 3.82 -23.36 -37.30
N ARG A 109 4.17 -24.53 -37.86
CA ARG A 109 5.49 -24.75 -38.48
C ARG A 109 5.78 -23.79 -39.62
N ALA A 110 4.78 -23.42 -40.42
CA ALA A 110 4.95 -22.49 -41.53
C ALA A 110 5.30 -21.10 -41.05
N VAL A 111 4.69 -20.63 -39.94
CA VAL A 111 4.98 -19.37 -39.30
C VAL A 111 6.34 -19.40 -38.61
N ALA A 112 6.64 -20.48 -37.89
CA ALA A 112 7.90 -20.63 -37.15
C ALA A 112 9.15 -20.50 -38.05
N SER A 113 9.03 -20.82 -39.33
CA SER A 113 10.10 -20.69 -40.34
C SER A 113 10.00 -19.40 -41.17
N SER A 114 9.04 -18.52 -40.89
CA SER A 114 8.80 -17.33 -41.68
C SER A 114 9.44 -16.08 -41.02
N PRO A 115 9.77 -15.04 -41.82
CA PRO A 115 10.20 -13.72 -41.27
C PRO A 115 9.17 -13.07 -40.34
N MET A 116 7.92 -13.53 -40.37
CA MET A 116 6.82 -12.98 -39.52
C MET A 116 6.90 -13.48 -38.08
N TYR A 117 7.65 -14.56 -37.79
CA TYR A 117 7.72 -15.17 -36.46
C TYR A 117 8.16 -14.16 -35.38
N GLU A 118 9.22 -13.40 -35.63
CA GLU A 118 9.73 -12.42 -34.68
C GLU A 118 8.71 -11.30 -34.39
N GLY A 119 7.94 -10.89 -35.40
CA GLY A 119 6.85 -9.91 -35.22
C GLY A 119 5.71 -10.45 -34.36
N ILE A 120 5.28 -11.69 -34.64
CA ILE A 120 4.22 -12.37 -33.87
C ILE A 120 4.69 -12.58 -32.43
N LYS A 121 5.91 -13.03 -32.23
CA LYS A 121 6.52 -13.20 -30.92
C LYS A 121 6.61 -11.89 -30.13
N ALA A 122 6.96 -10.77 -30.78
CA ALA A 122 6.98 -9.46 -30.15
C ALA A 122 5.58 -9.02 -29.70
N ILE A 123 4.54 -9.30 -30.50
CA ILE A 123 3.12 -9.04 -30.13
C ILE A 123 2.73 -9.91 -28.94
N HIS A 124 3.03 -11.20 -28.97
CA HIS A 124 2.75 -12.13 -27.87
C HIS A 124 3.43 -11.67 -26.57
N ASP A 125 4.74 -11.42 -26.59
CA ASP A 125 5.51 -10.99 -25.42
C ASP A 125 5.00 -9.67 -24.84
N THR A 126 4.64 -8.71 -25.71
CA THR A 126 4.07 -7.42 -25.30
C THR A 126 2.69 -7.60 -24.67
N SER A 127 1.84 -8.41 -25.27
CA SER A 127 0.48 -8.68 -24.77
C SER A 127 0.52 -9.42 -23.43
N THR A 128 1.41 -10.39 -23.28
CA THR A 128 1.64 -11.11 -22.01
C THR A 128 2.15 -10.17 -20.93
N GLY A 129 3.12 -9.30 -21.24
CA GLY A 129 3.61 -8.29 -20.31
C GLY A 129 2.54 -7.31 -19.87
N LEU A 130 1.63 -6.91 -20.78
CA LEU A 130 0.50 -6.04 -20.45
C LEU A 130 -0.53 -6.75 -19.55
N MET A 131 -0.80 -8.05 -19.81
CA MET A 131 -1.66 -8.87 -18.95
C MET A 131 -1.11 -8.96 -17.52
N GLU A 132 0.19 -9.25 -17.36
CA GLU A 132 0.86 -9.31 -16.07
C GLU A 132 0.84 -7.96 -15.34
N PHE A 133 1.01 -6.85 -16.07
CA PHE A 133 0.92 -5.50 -15.54
C PHE A 133 -0.49 -5.21 -14.99
N VAL A 134 -1.52 -5.49 -15.79
CA VAL A 134 -2.92 -5.26 -15.42
C VAL A 134 -3.34 -6.12 -14.22
N ASP A 135 -2.92 -7.38 -14.14
CA ASP A 135 -3.18 -8.26 -12.99
C ASP A 135 -2.47 -7.75 -11.72
N SER A 136 -1.24 -7.30 -11.85
CA SER A 136 -0.48 -6.71 -10.74
C SER A 136 -1.11 -5.40 -10.26
N TYR A 137 -1.60 -4.56 -11.18
CA TYR A 137 -2.31 -3.33 -10.85
C TYR A 137 -3.64 -3.62 -10.14
N ARG A 138 -4.39 -4.61 -10.59
CA ARG A 138 -5.61 -5.08 -9.93
C ARG A 138 -5.34 -5.51 -8.49
N LYS A 139 -4.32 -6.35 -8.28
CA LYS A 139 -3.90 -6.80 -6.95
C LYS A 139 -3.51 -5.63 -6.05
N PHE A 140 -2.84 -4.63 -6.59
CA PHE A 140 -2.44 -3.43 -5.85
C PHE A 140 -3.66 -2.59 -5.41
N THR A 141 -4.68 -2.45 -6.26
CA THR A 141 -5.87 -1.65 -5.97
C THR A 141 -6.94 -2.39 -5.15
N SER A 142 -6.96 -3.73 -5.16
CA SER A 142 -7.98 -4.55 -4.48
C SER A 142 -7.65 -4.90 -3.02
N LEU A 143 -6.63 -4.29 -2.43
CA LEU A 143 -6.21 -4.56 -1.04
C LEU A 143 -7.24 -4.15 0.02
N GLN A 144 -8.27 -3.40 -0.32
CA GLN A 144 -9.28 -2.93 0.65
C GLN A 144 -10.22 -4.04 1.15
N ASP A 145 -10.33 -5.16 0.43
CA ASP A 145 -11.10 -6.35 0.85
C ASP A 145 -10.26 -7.25 1.78
N SER A 146 -9.40 -6.67 2.63
CA SER A 146 -8.56 -7.42 3.57
C SER A 146 -9.41 -8.07 4.67
N HIS A 147 -9.17 -9.37 4.91
CA HIS A 147 -9.80 -10.17 5.95
C HIS A 147 -8.77 -10.53 7.04
N PRO A 148 -8.51 -9.64 8.02
CA PRO A 148 -7.52 -9.91 9.04
C PRO A 148 -7.96 -11.05 9.95
N GLU A 149 -7.08 -12.02 10.15
CA GLU A 149 -7.23 -13.15 11.07
C GLU A 149 -5.98 -13.33 11.93
N GLN A 150 -6.08 -14.08 13.00
CA GLN A 150 -4.94 -14.48 13.82
C GLN A 150 -4.33 -15.75 13.23
N PHE A 151 -3.03 -15.73 12.93
CA PHE A 151 -2.34 -16.89 12.37
C PHE A 151 -0.88 -16.98 12.83
N SER A 152 -0.33 -18.19 12.77
CA SER A 152 1.08 -18.46 13.04
C SER A 152 1.96 -18.02 11.86
N VAL A 153 2.89 -17.09 12.12
CA VAL A 153 3.89 -16.67 11.13
C VAL A 153 4.85 -17.80 10.81
N GLN A 154 5.22 -18.63 11.79
CA GLN A 154 6.10 -19.76 11.57
C GLN A 154 5.50 -20.73 10.54
N GLU A 155 4.25 -21.18 10.75
CA GLU A 155 3.56 -22.07 9.81
C GLU A 155 3.45 -21.46 8.40
N LEU A 156 3.18 -20.15 8.33
CA LEU A 156 3.11 -19.47 7.05
C LEU A 156 4.47 -19.47 6.34
N LEU A 157 5.57 -19.15 7.03
CA LEU A 157 6.91 -19.15 6.45
C LEU A 157 7.34 -20.55 6.02
N GLU A 158 7.07 -21.57 6.83
CA GLU A 158 7.28 -22.99 6.48
C GLU A 158 6.51 -23.34 5.19
N SER A 159 5.23 -22.95 5.11
CA SER A 159 4.42 -23.18 3.90
C SER A 159 4.99 -22.48 2.66
N VAL A 160 5.56 -21.29 2.82
CA VAL A 160 6.22 -20.58 1.71
C VAL A 160 7.49 -21.30 1.27
N CYS A 161 8.29 -21.83 2.19
CA CYS A 161 9.47 -22.61 1.84
C CYS A 161 9.14 -23.82 0.94
N HIS A 162 8.02 -24.50 1.24
CA HIS A 162 7.59 -25.67 0.46
C HIS A 162 6.94 -25.32 -0.89
N LEU A 163 6.25 -24.18 -0.98
CA LEU A 163 5.41 -23.80 -2.14
C LEU A 163 6.04 -22.76 -3.06
N SER A 164 7.15 -22.13 -2.66
CA SER A 164 7.70 -20.96 -3.35
C SER A 164 8.30 -21.25 -4.74
N GLY A 165 8.43 -22.52 -5.15
CA GLY A 165 9.02 -22.87 -6.44
C GLY A 165 10.45 -22.34 -6.60
N VAL A 166 11.18 -22.15 -5.50
CA VAL A 166 12.60 -21.77 -5.52
C VAL A 166 13.38 -22.87 -6.23
N PRO A 167 14.16 -22.55 -7.25
CA PRO A 167 14.96 -23.53 -7.98
C PRO A 167 15.89 -24.30 -7.06
N SER A 168 16.13 -25.58 -7.37
CA SER A 168 16.92 -26.51 -6.54
C SER A 168 18.40 -26.12 -6.38
N ASP A 169 18.90 -25.24 -7.24
CA ASP A 169 20.25 -24.68 -7.21
C ASP A 169 20.39 -23.49 -6.25
N ILE A 170 19.29 -23.05 -5.62
CA ILE A 170 19.26 -21.99 -4.61
C ILE A 170 18.92 -22.60 -3.25
N SER A 171 19.79 -22.40 -2.27
CA SER A 171 19.52 -22.82 -0.89
C SER A 171 18.56 -21.80 -0.21
N LEU A 172 17.39 -22.27 0.21
CA LEU A 172 16.43 -21.48 1.00
C LEU A 172 16.41 -21.97 2.44
N ASN A 173 16.89 -21.14 3.37
CA ASN A 173 17.00 -21.47 4.79
C ASN A 173 15.99 -20.66 5.60
N LEU A 174 15.20 -21.34 6.44
CA LEU A 174 14.31 -20.72 7.42
C LEU A 174 14.86 -20.92 8.84
N VAL A 175 14.95 -19.83 9.58
CA VAL A 175 15.31 -19.84 11.02
C VAL A 175 14.23 -19.06 11.77
N CYS A 176 13.63 -19.68 12.78
CA CYS A 176 12.62 -19.06 13.63
C CYS A 176 13.14 -19.04 15.08
N ASP A 177 13.30 -17.83 15.62
CA ASP A 177 13.70 -17.56 17.02
C ASP A 177 12.63 -16.67 17.67
N MET A 178 11.48 -17.29 17.97
CA MET A 178 10.28 -16.59 18.44
C MET A 178 9.60 -17.39 19.55
N HIS A 179 9.22 -16.71 20.65
CA HIS A 179 8.38 -17.28 21.68
C HIS A 179 6.88 -17.20 21.35
N HIS A 180 6.48 -16.19 20.54
CA HIS A 180 5.11 -15.99 20.05
C HIS A 180 5.16 -15.77 18.56
N SER A 181 4.51 -16.65 17.81
CA SER A 181 4.50 -16.60 16.33
C SER A 181 3.22 -16.04 15.75
N GLU A 182 2.26 -15.62 16.59
CA GLU A 182 0.94 -15.18 16.14
C GLU A 182 0.90 -13.68 15.84
N VAL A 183 0.33 -13.35 14.67
CA VAL A 183 0.04 -11.99 14.25
C VAL A 183 -1.42 -11.85 13.82
N TYR A 184 -1.94 -10.61 13.85
CA TYR A 184 -3.27 -10.30 13.36
C TYR A 184 -3.15 -9.49 12.06
N ALA A 185 -3.36 -10.18 10.93
CA ALA A 185 -3.28 -9.60 9.59
C ALA A 185 -4.04 -10.47 8.60
N ASP A 186 -4.18 -10.03 7.35
CA ASP A 186 -4.68 -10.90 6.29
C ASP A 186 -3.60 -11.93 5.90
N ARG A 187 -3.87 -13.21 6.18
CA ARG A 187 -2.91 -14.31 5.96
C ARG A 187 -2.51 -14.45 4.48
N ASN A 188 -3.46 -14.25 3.56
CA ASN A 188 -3.20 -14.42 2.13
C ASN A 188 -2.34 -13.27 1.59
N LEU A 189 -2.65 -12.02 1.98
CA LEU A 189 -1.86 -10.85 1.62
C LEU A 189 -0.45 -10.93 2.23
N PHE A 190 -0.34 -11.37 3.47
CA PHE A 190 0.95 -11.57 4.14
C PHE A 190 1.79 -12.63 3.43
N ARG A 191 1.19 -13.77 3.07
CA ARG A 191 1.85 -14.80 2.24
C ARG A 191 2.32 -14.22 0.90
N GLN A 192 1.46 -13.48 0.20
CA GLN A 192 1.81 -12.85 -1.08
C GLN A 192 3.00 -11.90 -0.95
N MET A 193 3.06 -11.12 0.13
CA MET A 193 4.19 -10.25 0.43
C MET A 193 5.50 -11.03 0.57
N ILE A 194 5.51 -12.11 1.38
CA ILE A 194 6.70 -12.94 1.57
C ILE A 194 7.14 -13.57 0.24
N VAL A 195 6.20 -14.13 -0.53
CA VAL A 195 6.48 -14.71 -1.86
C VAL A 195 7.07 -13.67 -2.82
N ASN A 196 6.57 -12.44 -2.83
CA ASN A 196 7.12 -11.36 -3.66
C ASN A 196 8.58 -11.04 -3.31
N ILE A 197 8.92 -11.02 -2.01
CA ILE A 197 10.29 -10.73 -1.57
C ILE A 197 11.20 -11.91 -1.92
N VAL A 198 10.76 -13.16 -1.69
CA VAL A 198 11.51 -14.37 -2.07
C VAL A 198 11.72 -14.43 -3.58
N LYS A 199 10.70 -14.12 -4.40
CA LYS A 199 10.84 -14.04 -5.86
C LYS A 199 11.88 -13.00 -6.27
N ASN A 200 11.88 -11.82 -5.65
CA ASN A 200 12.91 -10.81 -5.91
C ASN A 200 14.32 -11.29 -5.53
N ALA A 201 14.45 -12.05 -4.45
CA ALA A 201 15.72 -12.66 -4.04
C ALA A 201 16.20 -13.72 -5.03
N VAL A 202 15.30 -14.56 -5.56
CA VAL A 202 15.61 -15.55 -6.63
C VAL A 202 16.07 -14.86 -7.91
N GLU A 203 15.39 -13.80 -8.31
CA GLU A 203 15.72 -13.01 -9.50
C GLU A 203 17.07 -12.29 -9.38
N ALA A 204 17.52 -11.96 -8.15
CA ALA A 204 18.84 -11.36 -7.90
C ALA A 204 20.01 -12.30 -8.21
N PHE A 205 19.78 -13.60 -8.46
CA PHE A 205 20.78 -14.56 -8.88
C PHE A 205 20.87 -14.74 -10.41
N ALA A 206 19.95 -14.12 -11.16
CA ALA A 206 20.03 -14.14 -12.61
C ALA A 206 21.22 -13.28 -13.07
N PRO A 207 22.05 -13.77 -14.02
CA PRO A 207 23.16 -12.98 -14.54
C PRO A 207 22.64 -11.77 -15.31
N ALA A 208 23.33 -10.65 -15.17
CA ALA A 208 22.96 -9.39 -15.81
C ALA A 208 23.04 -9.44 -17.36
N ASP A 209 23.87 -10.34 -17.88
CA ASP A 209 24.13 -10.55 -19.31
C ASP A 209 23.20 -11.58 -19.98
N GLY A 210 22.31 -12.22 -19.23
CA GLY A 210 21.41 -13.26 -19.74
C GLY A 210 22.11 -14.59 -20.10
N SER A 211 23.35 -14.81 -19.64
CA SER A 211 24.20 -16.01 -20.00
C SER A 211 23.68 -17.33 -19.42
N GLY A 212 22.54 -17.35 -18.73
CA GLY A 212 21.87 -18.59 -18.30
C GLY A 212 22.48 -19.30 -17.08
N GLY A 213 23.65 -18.88 -16.60
CA GLY A 213 24.27 -19.41 -15.38
C GLY A 213 23.88 -18.63 -14.15
N ARG A 214 23.51 -19.29 -13.04
CA ARG A 214 23.30 -18.60 -11.75
C ARG A 214 24.60 -18.52 -10.96
N ILE A 215 24.64 -17.58 -10.00
CA ILE A 215 25.75 -17.42 -9.05
C ILE A 215 25.90 -18.73 -8.25
N LYS A 216 27.10 -19.33 -8.26
CA LYS A 216 27.40 -20.51 -7.44
C LYS A 216 27.24 -20.18 -5.95
N GLY A 217 26.60 -21.08 -5.18
CA GLY A 217 26.35 -20.86 -3.75
C GLY A 217 25.23 -19.85 -3.48
N ALA A 218 24.25 -19.75 -4.41
CA ALA A 218 23.07 -18.92 -4.24
C ALA A 218 22.30 -19.31 -2.96
N MET A 219 22.09 -18.34 -2.06
CA MET A 219 21.48 -18.57 -0.77
C MET A 219 20.48 -17.46 -0.43
N ILE A 220 19.30 -17.88 0.03
CA ILE A 220 18.26 -17.02 0.62
C ILE A 220 18.05 -17.46 2.07
N GLN A 221 18.00 -16.53 2.99
CA GLN A 221 17.68 -16.77 4.39
C GLN A 221 16.44 -16.00 4.78
N MET A 222 15.47 -16.69 5.34
CA MET A 222 14.38 -16.09 6.11
C MET A 222 14.66 -16.27 7.60
N TYR A 223 14.78 -15.18 8.33
CA TYR A 223 15.03 -15.17 9.77
C TYR A 223 13.93 -14.40 10.48
N ALA A 224 13.06 -15.12 11.18
CA ALA A 224 11.98 -14.57 11.96
C ALA A 224 12.36 -14.61 13.45
N TYR A 225 12.27 -13.46 14.15
CA TYR A 225 12.69 -13.36 15.54
C TYR A 225 11.86 -12.33 16.31
N GLN A 226 11.74 -12.58 17.62
CA GLN A 226 11.05 -11.69 18.55
C GLN A 226 11.68 -11.82 19.95
N TYR A 227 12.04 -10.69 20.53
CA TYR A 227 12.60 -10.65 21.88
C TYR A 227 11.62 -9.96 22.84
N GLY A 228 11.07 -10.73 23.79
CA GLY A 228 10.11 -10.22 24.77
C GLY A 228 8.87 -9.60 24.14
N ALA A 229 8.52 -8.37 24.53
CA ALA A 229 7.38 -7.61 24.00
C ALA A 229 7.75 -6.74 22.78
N SER A 230 8.90 -6.98 22.14
CA SER A 230 9.29 -6.22 20.95
C SER A 230 8.42 -6.60 19.74
N PRO A 231 8.40 -5.76 18.68
CA PRO A 231 7.79 -6.13 17.41
C PRO A 231 8.37 -7.44 16.87
N LEU A 232 7.52 -8.27 16.27
CA LEU A 232 7.97 -9.41 15.48
C LEU A 232 8.73 -8.91 14.26
N ARG A 233 9.91 -9.46 14.02
CA ARG A 233 10.76 -9.11 12.89
C ARG A 233 11.00 -10.30 11.99
N ILE A 234 10.83 -10.11 10.69
CA ILE A 234 11.16 -11.09 9.67
C ILE A 234 12.18 -10.45 8.75
N ARG A 235 13.38 -11.02 8.70
CA ARG A 235 14.43 -10.61 7.78
C ARG A 235 14.53 -11.61 6.65
N ILE A 236 14.45 -11.14 5.41
CA ILE A 236 14.64 -11.96 4.21
C ILE A 236 15.88 -11.41 3.51
N SER A 237 16.90 -12.24 3.40
CA SER A 237 18.23 -11.87 2.92
C SER A 237 18.68 -12.78 1.80
N ASN A 238 19.47 -12.25 0.88
CA ASN A 238 20.11 -13.01 -0.19
C ASN A 238 21.55 -12.54 -0.44
N ASN A 239 22.38 -13.43 -1.01
CA ASN A 239 23.75 -13.14 -1.42
C ASN A 239 23.89 -12.92 -2.94
N GLY A 240 22.79 -12.61 -3.62
CA GLY A 240 22.76 -12.28 -5.05
C GLY A 240 23.24 -10.86 -5.37
N SER A 241 22.88 -10.35 -6.54
CA SER A 241 23.25 -9.00 -6.96
C SER A 241 22.73 -7.92 -5.98
N PRO A 242 23.55 -6.91 -5.64
CA PRO A 242 23.13 -5.84 -4.75
C PRO A 242 22.14 -4.90 -5.44
N ILE A 243 21.30 -4.24 -4.65
CA ILE A 243 20.48 -3.12 -5.11
C ILE A 243 21.37 -1.88 -5.11
N PRO A 244 21.58 -1.22 -6.27
CA PRO A 244 22.41 -0.02 -6.37
C PRO A 244 21.92 1.10 -5.45
N ASP A 245 22.85 1.84 -4.85
CA ASP A 245 22.50 2.87 -3.84
C ASP A 245 21.60 3.97 -4.39
N HIS A 246 21.76 4.37 -5.66
CA HIS A 246 20.98 5.43 -6.28
C HIS A 246 19.50 5.10 -6.48
N ILE A 247 19.10 3.81 -6.45
CA ILE A 247 17.70 3.39 -6.60
C ILE A 247 17.06 2.91 -5.29
N ARG A 248 17.82 2.82 -4.19
CA ARG A 248 17.34 2.22 -2.93
C ARG A 248 16.11 2.91 -2.35
N GLN A 249 15.96 4.21 -2.58
CA GLN A 249 14.79 4.98 -2.13
C GLN A 249 13.56 4.73 -3.01
N ASP A 250 13.78 4.39 -4.28
CA ASP A 250 12.73 4.29 -5.29
C ASP A 250 12.14 2.88 -5.44
N ILE A 251 12.80 1.83 -4.91
CA ILE A 251 12.37 0.43 -5.08
C ILE A 251 10.95 0.13 -4.57
N PHE A 252 10.41 0.98 -3.70
CA PHE A 252 9.05 0.86 -3.19
C PHE A 252 8.05 1.81 -3.88
N ILE A 253 8.49 2.61 -4.86
CA ILE A 253 7.59 3.45 -5.67
C ILE A 253 6.85 2.53 -6.64
N PRO A 254 5.52 2.61 -6.73
CA PRO A 254 4.75 1.84 -7.70
C PRO A 254 5.27 2.08 -9.12
N PHE A 255 5.33 1.00 -9.92
CA PHE A 255 5.80 0.98 -11.32
C PHE A 255 7.31 1.23 -11.52
N PHE A 256 8.06 1.44 -10.46
CA PHE A 256 9.51 1.52 -10.54
C PHE A 256 10.10 0.11 -10.71
N SER A 257 10.83 -0.13 -11.79
CA SER A 257 11.50 -1.39 -12.06
C SER A 257 12.76 -1.16 -12.89
N THR A 258 13.84 -1.84 -12.53
CA THR A 258 15.08 -1.91 -13.33
C THR A 258 15.10 -3.11 -14.27
N LYS A 259 14.07 -3.96 -14.22
CA LYS A 259 13.95 -5.21 -14.98
C LYS A 259 13.20 -4.97 -16.27
N LYS A 260 13.67 -5.59 -17.38
CA LYS A 260 12.99 -5.52 -18.69
C LYS A 260 11.58 -6.11 -18.66
N LYS A 261 11.35 -7.15 -17.83
CA LYS A 261 10.06 -7.83 -17.64
C LYS A 261 9.67 -7.76 -16.16
N GLY A 262 9.22 -6.62 -15.71
CA GLY A 262 8.78 -6.47 -14.32
C GLY A 262 7.79 -5.33 -14.17
N SER A 263 6.62 -5.58 -13.58
CA SER A 263 5.57 -4.56 -13.39
C SER A 263 5.97 -3.43 -12.44
N GLY A 264 7.03 -3.60 -11.64
CA GLY A 264 7.44 -2.62 -10.62
C GLY A 264 6.43 -2.45 -9.46
N ILE A 265 5.45 -3.35 -9.35
CA ILE A 265 4.39 -3.25 -8.34
C ILE A 265 4.70 -4.10 -7.10
N GLY A 266 5.50 -5.14 -7.21
CA GLY A 266 5.69 -6.15 -6.16
C GLY A 266 6.14 -5.56 -4.81
N LEU A 267 7.18 -4.72 -4.76
CA LEU A 267 7.65 -4.11 -3.51
C LEU A 267 6.72 -3.00 -3.01
N ALA A 268 6.11 -2.23 -3.92
CA ALA A 268 5.07 -1.26 -3.55
C ALA A 268 3.88 -1.93 -2.88
N LEU A 269 3.43 -3.07 -3.41
CA LEU A 269 2.40 -3.92 -2.82
C LEU A 269 2.81 -4.41 -1.42
N CYS A 270 4.06 -4.87 -1.25
CA CYS A 270 4.57 -5.27 0.06
C CYS A 270 4.46 -4.14 1.08
N ARG A 271 4.84 -2.91 0.71
CA ARG A 271 4.73 -1.74 1.58
C ARG A 271 3.28 -1.42 1.93
N GLN A 272 2.37 -1.52 0.98
CA GLN A 272 0.95 -1.25 1.20
C GLN A 272 0.32 -2.29 2.14
N ILE A 273 0.61 -3.59 1.95
CA ILE A 273 0.17 -4.67 2.84
C ILE A 273 0.65 -4.41 4.27
N MET A 274 1.92 -4.04 4.43
CA MET A 274 2.48 -3.76 5.75
C MET A 274 1.83 -2.54 6.40
N THR A 275 1.60 -1.46 5.65
CA THR A 275 0.93 -0.26 6.15
C THR A 275 -0.49 -0.58 6.65
N GLN A 276 -1.26 -1.38 5.89
CA GLN A 276 -2.61 -1.81 6.31
C GLN A 276 -2.58 -2.70 7.55
N SER A 277 -1.56 -3.53 7.69
CA SER A 277 -1.36 -4.42 8.85
C SER A 277 -0.77 -3.67 10.06
N GLY A 278 -0.52 -2.37 9.98
CA GLY A 278 0.09 -1.56 11.03
C GLY A 278 1.58 -1.83 11.25
N GLY A 279 2.25 -2.48 10.30
CA GLY A 279 3.67 -2.80 10.33
C GLY A 279 4.48 -1.98 9.33
N THR A 280 5.76 -2.33 9.16
CA THR A 280 6.67 -1.68 8.21
C THR A 280 7.52 -2.69 7.45
N ILE A 281 7.96 -2.30 6.25
CA ILE A 281 8.97 -3.02 5.47
C ILE A 281 10.05 -2.04 5.02
N ASN A 282 11.32 -2.41 5.21
CA ASN A 282 12.46 -1.58 4.88
C ASN A 282 13.58 -2.42 4.26
N LEU A 283 14.42 -1.78 3.44
CA LEU A 283 15.66 -2.33 2.93
C LEU A 283 16.80 -1.95 3.89
N LEU A 284 17.52 -2.95 4.40
CA LEU A 284 18.68 -2.71 5.25
C LEU A 284 19.89 -2.20 4.43
N PRO A 285 20.85 -1.50 5.07
CA PRO A 285 22.11 -1.16 4.41
C PRO A 285 22.79 -2.38 3.77
N ALA A 286 23.50 -2.17 2.66
CA ALA A 286 24.23 -3.24 1.99
C ALA A 286 25.28 -3.85 2.95
N GLY A 287 25.45 -5.16 2.91
CA GLY A 287 26.36 -5.88 3.82
C GLY A 287 25.85 -6.05 5.25
N ALA A 288 24.65 -5.59 5.57
CA ALA A 288 24.07 -5.77 6.91
C ALA A 288 24.01 -7.26 7.26
N ASN A 289 24.55 -7.59 8.43
CA ASN A 289 24.63 -8.98 8.94
C ASN A 289 25.33 -9.97 7.98
N GLY A 290 26.24 -9.51 7.13
CA GLY A 290 26.98 -10.36 6.17
C GLY A 290 26.23 -10.71 4.89
N TRP A 291 25.04 -10.12 4.66
CA TRP A 291 24.21 -10.35 3.48
C TRP A 291 24.29 -9.19 2.48
N VAL A 292 24.24 -9.50 1.19
CA VAL A 292 24.32 -8.49 0.13
C VAL A 292 23.06 -7.64 0.09
N THR A 293 21.88 -8.29 0.14
CA THR A 293 20.59 -7.61 0.18
C THR A 293 19.75 -8.19 1.32
N SER A 294 19.11 -7.34 2.11
CA SER A 294 18.24 -7.75 3.22
C SER A 294 17.02 -6.83 3.34
N PHE A 295 15.84 -7.40 3.28
CA PHE A 295 14.60 -6.72 3.65
C PHE A 295 14.25 -7.07 5.09
N ILE A 296 13.77 -6.09 5.86
CA ILE A 296 13.25 -6.29 7.19
C ILE A 296 11.79 -5.89 7.25
N ILE A 297 10.98 -6.78 7.78
CA ILE A 297 9.54 -6.62 8.02
C ILE A 297 9.38 -6.54 9.53
N GLU A 298 8.65 -5.53 10.01
CA GLU A 298 8.35 -5.36 11.43
C GLU A 298 6.83 -5.31 11.63
N MET A 299 6.31 -6.26 12.43
CA MET A 299 4.90 -6.31 12.82
C MET A 299 4.79 -5.88 14.28
N PRO A 300 3.83 -4.98 14.62
CA PRO A 300 3.58 -4.64 16.01
C PRO A 300 3.21 -5.90 16.80
N PHE A 301 3.63 -5.94 18.05
CA PHE A 301 3.22 -7.02 18.96
C PHE A 301 1.69 -7.05 19.04
N ALA A 302 1.08 -8.18 18.70
CA ALA A 302 -0.35 -8.42 18.90
C ALA A 302 -0.64 -8.62 20.38
N GLY A 303 -0.33 -7.62 21.20
CA GLY A 303 -0.76 -7.58 22.60
C GLY A 303 -2.27 -7.66 22.63
N LYS A 304 -2.84 -8.55 23.44
CA LYS A 304 -4.28 -8.73 23.64
C LYS A 304 -4.97 -7.38 23.56
N LYS A 305 -5.77 -7.12 22.51
CA LYS A 305 -6.72 -6.01 22.52
C LYS A 305 -7.54 -6.19 23.81
N LYS A 306 -7.36 -5.27 24.78
CA LYS A 306 -8.34 -5.12 25.85
C LYS A 306 -9.71 -4.98 25.19
N LYS A 307 -10.59 -5.94 25.48
CA LYS A 307 -12.01 -5.89 25.13
C LYS A 307 -12.65 -4.61 25.64
#